data_91b7259d8908a2f4342038e9ede71293
#
_entry.id   91b7259d8908a2f4342038e9ede71293
#
_cell.length_a   1.000
_cell.length_b   1.000
_cell.length_c   1.000
_cell.angle_alpha   90.00
_cell.angle_beta   90.00
_cell.angle_gamma   90.00
#
_symmetry.space_group_name_H-M   'P 1'
#
loop_
_entity.id
_entity.type
_entity.pdbx_description
1 polymer ?
#
loop_
_entity_poly.entity_id
_entity_poly.type
_entity_poly.pdbx_seq_one_letter_code
_entity_poly.pdbx_strand_id
1 'polypeptide(L)'
;MPVDLVVYNPDTHRIRAQRETDPVGARALASAPWGSDAQGYLHRLLMGDPKNPSKIDPSFTALKLDLLEHGQNDPGIITQAGVLINGNTRRAALKENGQEFIRVGVLPSDAGAEDIHGIELSLQLRKDHRRDYSFMNYLLAIDEQVAEGLLSAVIQKKFRMKASAFDRALWILNFARDAISRSAVTTGNGTVASLNLVDFESHQGKLEELYKAFVSASVRSPEEAQALCEQRLLALLLNKSKTDLRLIDPDFTERYMKGLLPESSADPEFAIPGTTIKVPGDSANVRALKDLTNSALRAKAVSNNGLLAAAKDVEAAALTMITLDKAVDKALTHAGRQARMQQRKVAAAERISDACEDLDLAIDEVARARAVSQFAPDDIDEALLGLKKSLEKLGAIVARGGDSASDGAMWIAAVCSIPSAQR
;
A
#
# COMPACT_ATOMS: atom_id res chain seq x y z
N MET A 1 39.29 14.99 -1.22
CA MET A 1 39.33 14.65 -2.66
C MET A 1 38.51 15.69 -3.38
N PRO A 2 38.92 16.19 -4.58
CA PRO A 2 38.08 17.11 -5.37
C PRO A 2 36.69 16.46 -5.68
N VAL A 3 35.62 17.24 -5.52
CA VAL A 3 34.26 16.75 -5.68
C VAL A 3 33.95 16.26 -7.10
N ASP A 4 34.65 16.84 -8.09
CA ASP A 4 34.46 16.48 -9.51
C ASP A 4 35.18 15.19 -9.93
N LEU A 5 36.17 14.74 -9.13
CA LEU A 5 36.85 13.46 -9.37
C LEU A 5 36.08 12.26 -8.78
N VAL A 6 35.05 12.50 -8.02
CA VAL A 6 34.21 11.47 -7.44
C VAL A 6 32.96 11.32 -8.33
N VAL A 7 32.57 10.11 -8.72
CA VAL A 7 31.40 9.85 -9.55
C VAL A 7 30.27 9.20 -8.79
N TYR A 8 29.03 9.51 -9.18
CA TYR A 8 27.86 8.85 -8.61
C TYR A 8 27.80 7.39 -9.01
N ASN A 9 27.37 6.56 -8.08
CA ASN A 9 27.11 5.16 -8.38
C ASN A 9 25.80 5.04 -9.21
N PRO A 10 25.87 4.51 -10.45
CA PRO A 10 24.68 4.29 -11.28
C PRO A 10 23.70 3.31 -10.66
N ASP A 11 24.19 2.38 -9.83
CA ASP A 11 23.40 1.29 -9.25
C ASP A 11 22.92 1.57 -7.82
N THR A 12 23.08 2.82 -7.34
CA THR A 12 22.60 3.16 -5.99
C THR A 12 21.09 2.91 -5.85
N HIS A 13 20.72 2.16 -4.82
CA HIS A 13 19.34 1.79 -4.52
C HIS A 13 18.42 2.99 -4.23
N ARG A 14 19.01 4.14 -3.87
CA ARG A 14 18.26 5.34 -3.46
C ARG A 14 17.34 5.90 -4.55
N ILE A 15 17.75 5.79 -5.81
CA ILE A 15 17.08 6.40 -6.97
C ILE A 15 16.69 5.38 -8.04
N ARG A 16 16.72 4.09 -7.70
CA ARG A 16 16.56 3.03 -8.70
C ARG A 16 15.18 3.02 -9.34
N ALA A 17 14.13 3.26 -8.56
CA ALA A 17 12.77 3.39 -9.07
C ALA A 17 12.57 4.62 -9.95
N GLN A 18 13.36 5.68 -9.73
CA GLN A 18 13.26 6.94 -10.46
C GLN A 18 14.05 6.97 -11.78
N ARG A 19 14.94 5.99 -12.00
CA ARG A 19 15.84 5.97 -13.18
C ARG A 19 15.11 5.89 -14.53
N GLU A 20 13.89 5.38 -14.55
CA GLU A 20 13.09 5.20 -15.76
C GLU A 20 12.10 6.35 -16.01
N THR A 21 12.09 7.37 -15.14
CA THR A 21 11.14 8.48 -15.26
C THR A 21 11.44 9.45 -16.40
N ASP A 22 12.71 9.51 -16.85
CA ASP A 22 13.15 10.30 -18.01
C ASP A 22 13.82 9.37 -19.03
N PRO A 23 13.17 9.10 -20.20
CA PRO A 23 13.72 8.20 -21.20
C PRO A 23 15.04 8.65 -21.82
N VAL A 24 15.34 9.96 -21.82
CA VAL A 24 16.62 10.48 -22.35
C VAL A 24 17.73 10.21 -21.35
N GLY A 25 17.50 10.53 -20.09
CA GLY A 25 18.45 10.26 -19.01
C GLY A 25 18.69 8.76 -18.81
N ALA A 26 17.64 7.94 -18.89
CA ALA A 26 17.75 6.48 -18.79
C ALA A 26 18.62 5.89 -19.93
N ARG A 27 18.48 6.38 -21.16
CA ARG A 27 19.33 5.96 -22.28
C ARG A 27 20.79 6.39 -22.11
N ALA A 28 21.03 7.63 -21.66
CA ALA A 28 22.39 8.09 -21.37
C ALA A 28 23.06 7.21 -20.30
N LEU A 29 22.31 6.85 -19.27
CA LEU A 29 22.78 6.00 -18.19
C LEU A 29 23.09 4.57 -18.66
N ALA A 30 22.28 4.01 -19.55
CA ALA A 30 22.49 2.66 -20.11
C ALA A 30 23.67 2.61 -21.07
N SER A 31 23.91 3.67 -21.88
CA SER A 31 24.96 3.70 -22.89
C SER A 31 26.33 4.10 -22.34
N ALA A 32 26.39 5.06 -21.41
CA ALA A 32 27.63 5.61 -20.88
C ALA A 32 27.45 6.06 -19.40
N PRO A 33 27.35 5.13 -18.43
CA PRO A 33 27.00 5.44 -17.03
C PRO A 33 27.98 6.43 -16.35
N TRP A 34 29.20 6.50 -16.82
CA TRP A 34 30.25 7.38 -16.30
C TRP A 34 30.37 8.70 -17.08
N GLY A 35 29.62 8.86 -18.17
CA GLY A 35 29.62 10.06 -18.99
C GLY A 35 28.93 11.24 -18.30
N SER A 36 29.24 12.47 -18.74
CA SER A 36 28.70 13.72 -18.18
C SER A 36 27.16 13.74 -18.13
N ASP A 37 26.50 13.27 -19.18
CA ASP A 37 25.04 13.31 -19.29
C ASP A 37 24.36 12.35 -18.29
N ALA A 38 24.92 11.13 -18.16
CA ALA A 38 24.47 10.15 -17.17
C ALA A 38 24.69 10.63 -15.74
N GLN A 39 25.89 11.18 -15.47
CA GLN A 39 26.23 11.72 -14.16
C GLN A 39 25.41 12.98 -13.82
N GLY A 40 25.09 13.82 -14.79
CA GLY A 40 24.14 14.93 -14.66
C GLY A 40 22.71 14.46 -14.38
N TYR A 41 22.29 13.38 -15.02
CA TYR A 41 21.00 12.76 -14.76
C TYR A 41 20.90 12.22 -13.31
N LEU A 42 21.91 11.43 -12.90
CA LEU A 42 21.99 10.92 -11.52
C LEU A 42 21.99 12.05 -10.48
N HIS A 43 22.69 13.14 -10.76
CA HIS A 43 22.70 14.33 -9.90
C HIS A 43 21.27 14.88 -9.70
N ARG A 44 20.51 15.08 -10.77
CA ARG A 44 19.13 15.55 -10.70
C ARG A 44 18.22 14.60 -9.90
N LEU A 45 18.35 13.30 -10.13
CA LEU A 45 17.56 12.30 -9.40
C LEU A 45 17.87 12.29 -7.89
N LEU A 46 19.14 12.49 -7.51
CA LEU A 46 19.54 12.54 -6.11
C LEU A 46 19.04 13.78 -5.35
N MET A 47 18.75 14.85 -6.09
CA MET A 47 18.14 16.08 -5.56
C MET A 47 16.59 15.96 -5.52
N GLY A 48 16.02 15.13 -6.36
CA GLY A 48 14.58 15.03 -6.57
C GLY A 48 13.82 14.35 -5.43
N ASP A 49 12.55 14.74 -5.28
CA ASP A 49 11.61 14.02 -4.40
C ASP A 49 11.31 12.63 -5.02
N PRO A 50 11.41 11.53 -4.27
CA PRO A 50 11.14 10.20 -4.77
C PRO A 50 9.75 10.01 -5.38
N LYS A 51 8.75 10.76 -4.91
CA LYS A 51 7.37 10.72 -5.41
C LYS A 51 7.15 11.61 -6.63
N ASN A 52 7.99 12.63 -6.79
CA ASN A 52 7.94 13.56 -7.91
C ASN A 52 9.36 14.05 -8.24
N PRO A 53 10.14 13.29 -9.04
CA PRO A 53 11.53 13.60 -9.34
C PRO A 53 11.79 14.96 -10.01
N SER A 54 10.75 15.61 -10.53
CA SER A 54 10.83 16.97 -11.08
C SER A 54 10.88 18.06 -10.02
N LYS A 55 10.60 17.73 -8.75
CA LYS A 55 10.66 18.67 -7.61
C LYS A 55 11.85 18.36 -6.73
N ILE A 56 12.45 19.39 -6.17
CA ILE A 56 13.53 19.22 -5.19
C ILE A 56 12.95 18.66 -3.89
N ASP A 57 13.62 17.66 -3.33
CA ASP A 57 13.28 17.08 -2.03
C ASP A 57 13.56 18.07 -0.90
N PRO A 58 12.57 18.37 -0.03
CA PRO A 58 12.81 19.20 1.15
C PRO A 58 13.96 18.69 2.05
N SER A 59 14.14 17.36 2.15
CA SER A 59 15.23 16.77 2.92
C SER A 59 16.60 17.01 2.26
N PHE A 60 16.67 17.13 0.93
CA PHE A 60 17.88 17.54 0.23
C PHE A 60 18.22 19.00 0.54
N THR A 61 17.23 19.88 0.57
CA THR A 61 17.42 21.29 0.93
C THR A 61 17.93 21.42 2.37
N ALA A 62 17.36 20.66 3.31
CA ALA A 62 17.82 20.62 4.70
C ALA A 62 19.27 20.13 4.79
N LEU A 63 19.64 19.07 4.04
CA LEU A 63 21.03 18.59 3.98
C LEU A 63 21.99 19.64 3.43
N LYS A 64 21.61 20.41 2.40
CA LYS A 64 22.43 21.50 1.87
C LYS A 64 22.74 22.54 2.94
N LEU A 65 21.73 22.97 3.69
CA LEU A 65 21.87 23.96 4.76
C LEU A 65 22.77 23.42 5.89
N ASP A 66 22.55 22.18 6.32
CA ASP A 66 23.36 21.54 7.35
C ASP A 66 24.84 21.47 6.95
N LEU A 67 25.13 21.09 5.70
CA LEU A 67 26.51 21.05 5.19
C LEU A 67 27.15 22.42 5.04
N LEU A 68 26.39 23.48 4.84
CA LEU A 68 26.92 24.86 4.84
C LEU A 68 27.24 25.33 6.25
N GLU A 69 26.39 25.01 7.22
CA GLU A 69 26.51 25.47 8.60
C GLU A 69 27.57 24.67 9.39
N HIS A 70 27.54 23.35 9.26
CA HIS A 70 28.34 22.43 10.09
C HIS A 70 29.48 21.73 9.33
N GLY A 71 29.53 21.89 8.00
CA GLY A 71 30.46 21.16 7.15
C GLY A 71 30.15 19.67 7.04
N GLN A 72 31.06 18.93 6.43
CA GLN A 72 30.90 17.48 6.27
C GLN A 72 31.41 16.72 7.48
N ASN A 73 30.55 16.21 8.34
CA ASN A 73 30.90 15.41 9.52
C ASN A 73 31.24 13.95 9.15
N ASP A 74 30.40 13.28 8.39
CA ASP A 74 30.62 11.90 7.96
C ASP A 74 31.31 11.81 6.60
N PRO A 75 32.37 11.00 6.43
CA PRO A 75 32.99 10.79 5.14
C PRO A 75 32.04 9.99 4.22
N GLY A 76 32.12 10.25 2.90
CA GLY A 76 31.59 9.33 1.90
C GLY A 76 32.46 8.07 1.82
N ILE A 77 31.98 7.03 1.18
CA ILE A 77 32.77 5.83 0.89
C ILE A 77 32.84 5.66 -0.63
N ILE A 78 34.05 5.48 -1.14
CA ILE A 78 34.31 5.31 -2.58
C ILE A 78 35.12 4.05 -2.84
N THR A 79 34.97 3.52 -4.06
CA THR A 79 35.92 2.54 -4.61
C THR A 79 37.24 3.24 -4.96
N GLN A 80 38.28 2.45 -5.29
CA GLN A 80 39.53 3.00 -5.80
C GLN A 80 39.37 3.75 -7.13
N ALA A 81 38.36 3.39 -7.93
CA ALA A 81 38.00 4.10 -9.15
C ALA A 81 37.23 5.42 -8.92
N GLY A 82 37.01 5.83 -7.67
CA GLY A 82 36.29 7.06 -7.34
C GLY A 82 34.77 6.98 -7.38
N VAL A 83 34.19 5.76 -7.47
CA VAL A 83 32.73 5.55 -7.49
C VAL A 83 32.18 5.59 -6.06
N LEU A 84 31.18 6.42 -5.80
CA LEU A 84 30.52 6.54 -4.50
C LEU A 84 29.63 5.33 -4.19
N ILE A 85 29.99 4.60 -3.17
CA ILE A 85 29.16 3.55 -2.56
C ILE A 85 28.19 4.17 -1.55
N ASN A 86 28.69 5.16 -0.77
CA ASN A 86 27.88 5.92 0.17
C ASN A 86 28.21 7.41 0.07
N GLY A 87 27.21 8.26 0.24
CA GLY A 87 27.38 9.72 0.19
C GLY A 87 26.98 10.36 -1.14
N ASN A 88 26.28 9.64 -2.03
CA ASN A 88 25.82 10.17 -3.32
C ASN A 88 25.02 11.48 -3.15
N THR A 89 24.01 11.51 -2.27
CA THR A 89 23.21 12.71 -2.00
C THR A 89 24.05 13.83 -1.36
N ARG A 90 25.01 13.47 -0.49
CA ARG A 90 25.93 14.43 0.14
C ARG A 90 26.84 15.07 -0.90
N ARG A 91 27.40 14.29 -1.83
CA ARG A 91 28.17 14.83 -2.95
C ARG A 91 27.33 15.82 -3.78
N ALA A 92 26.08 15.46 -4.09
CA ALA A 92 25.20 16.36 -4.81
C ALA A 92 24.99 17.67 -4.05
N ALA A 93 24.74 17.62 -2.75
CA ALA A 93 24.55 18.80 -1.91
C ALA A 93 25.82 19.67 -1.79
N LEU A 94 27.00 19.05 -1.65
CA LEU A 94 28.29 19.76 -1.62
C LEU A 94 28.56 20.48 -2.95
N LYS A 95 28.27 19.80 -4.10
CA LYS A 95 28.42 20.40 -5.42
C LYS A 95 27.46 21.60 -5.61
N GLU A 96 26.21 21.47 -5.19
CA GLU A 96 25.24 22.57 -5.22
C GLU A 96 25.60 23.74 -4.29
N ASN A 97 26.39 23.48 -3.24
CA ASN A 97 26.92 24.51 -2.36
C ASN A 97 28.23 25.12 -2.88
N GLY A 98 28.72 24.72 -4.06
CA GLY A 98 30.00 25.22 -4.60
C GLY A 98 31.24 24.73 -3.85
N GLN A 99 31.13 23.65 -3.06
CA GLN A 99 32.27 23.10 -2.32
C GLN A 99 33.20 22.35 -3.30
N GLU A 100 34.50 22.68 -3.23
CA GLU A 100 35.52 22.09 -4.11
C GLU A 100 35.91 20.66 -3.68
N PHE A 101 35.74 20.33 -2.40
CA PHE A 101 36.25 19.08 -1.82
C PHE A 101 35.16 18.30 -1.10
N ILE A 102 35.29 16.98 -1.14
CA ILE A 102 34.50 16.01 -0.37
C ILE A 102 35.42 15.13 0.47
N ARG A 103 35.04 14.88 1.73
CA ARG A 103 35.74 13.90 2.59
C ARG A 103 35.22 12.49 2.23
N VAL A 104 36.14 11.57 1.94
CA VAL A 104 35.84 10.20 1.56
C VAL A 104 36.81 9.21 2.20
N GLY A 105 36.32 8.02 2.53
CA GLY A 105 37.12 6.82 2.78
C GLY A 105 37.18 6.00 1.50
N VAL A 106 38.35 5.45 1.19
CA VAL A 106 38.55 4.60 0.02
C VAL A 106 38.50 3.14 0.47
N LEU A 107 37.72 2.30 -0.23
CA LEU A 107 37.67 0.86 0.05
C LEU A 107 38.99 0.19 -0.36
N PRO A 108 39.36 -0.90 0.31
CA PRO A 108 40.47 -1.75 -0.11
C PRO A 108 40.31 -2.26 -1.54
N SER A 109 41.42 -2.58 -2.20
CA SER A 109 41.44 -3.02 -3.59
C SER A 109 40.83 -4.43 -3.81
N ASP A 110 40.72 -5.20 -2.77
CA ASP A 110 40.15 -6.54 -2.74
C ASP A 110 38.64 -6.58 -2.44
N ALA A 111 38.03 -5.41 -2.20
CA ALA A 111 36.56 -5.32 -2.02
C ALA A 111 35.84 -5.68 -3.31
N GLY A 112 35.13 -6.80 -3.29
CA GLY A 112 34.31 -7.30 -4.40
C GLY A 112 32.95 -6.60 -4.52
N ALA A 113 32.20 -6.93 -5.55
CA ALA A 113 30.85 -6.39 -5.78
C ALA A 113 29.89 -6.72 -4.61
N GLU A 114 29.99 -7.93 -4.03
CA GLU A 114 29.19 -8.37 -2.89
C GLU A 114 29.48 -7.53 -1.64
N ASP A 115 30.76 -7.22 -1.38
CA ASP A 115 31.16 -6.37 -0.26
C ASP A 115 30.62 -4.94 -0.44
N ILE A 116 30.69 -4.41 -1.67
CA ILE A 116 30.18 -3.08 -2.03
C ILE A 116 28.69 -2.98 -1.75
N HIS A 117 27.89 -3.94 -2.25
CA HIS A 117 26.44 -4.00 -2.01
C HIS A 117 26.12 -4.19 -0.53
N GLY A 118 26.86 -5.06 0.17
CA GLY A 118 26.71 -5.28 1.60
C GLY A 118 26.96 -4.03 2.43
N ILE A 119 27.99 -3.26 2.09
CA ILE A 119 28.34 -1.99 2.76
C ILE A 119 27.26 -0.93 2.48
N GLU A 120 26.86 -0.74 1.24
CA GLU A 120 25.78 0.21 0.88
C GLU A 120 24.52 -0.08 1.69
N LEU A 121 24.06 -1.33 1.66
CA LEU A 121 22.87 -1.76 2.38
C LEU A 121 23.00 -1.57 3.89
N SER A 122 24.12 -2.00 4.49
CA SER A 122 24.33 -1.89 5.93
C SER A 122 24.33 -0.45 6.43
N LEU A 123 24.88 0.47 5.63
CA LEU A 123 24.94 1.90 5.95
C LEU A 123 23.58 2.58 5.78
N GLN A 124 22.77 2.16 4.81
CA GLN A 124 21.43 2.71 4.61
C GLN A 124 20.41 2.20 5.64
N LEU A 125 20.59 0.98 6.14
CA LEU A 125 19.71 0.39 7.16
C LEU A 125 20.05 0.78 8.61
N ARG A 126 21.10 1.57 8.84
CA ARG A 126 21.38 2.14 10.18
C ARG A 126 20.36 3.23 10.52
N LYS A 127 19.90 3.23 11.79
CA LYS A 127 18.90 4.19 12.30
C LYS A 127 19.44 5.61 12.59
N ASP A 128 20.61 5.97 12.12
CA ASP A 128 21.12 7.32 12.29
C ASP A 128 20.38 8.28 11.34
N HIS A 129 20.31 9.57 11.66
CA HIS A 129 19.59 10.68 11.00
C HIS A 129 19.78 10.78 9.46
N ARG A 130 19.54 9.69 8.74
CA ARG A 130 19.71 9.56 7.29
C ARG A 130 18.34 9.37 6.64
N ARG A 131 18.23 9.89 5.42
CA ARG A 131 17.07 9.63 4.59
C ARG A 131 16.96 8.13 4.29
N ASP A 132 15.91 7.49 4.76
CA ASP A 132 15.59 6.09 4.45
C ASP A 132 15.38 5.91 2.95
N TYR A 133 15.45 4.67 2.48
CA TYR A 133 14.99 4.34 1.15
C TYR A 133 13.53 4.76 0.99
N SER A 134 13.18 5.26 -0.19
CA SER A 134 11.78 5.40 -0.55
C SER A 134 11.13 4.01 -0.65
N PHE A 135 9.81 3.98 -0.60
CA PHE A 135 9.07 2.72 -0.51
C PHE A 135 9.43 1.73 -1.62
N MET A 136 9.38 2.15 -2.90
CA MET A 136 9.71 1.25 -4.02
C MET A 136 11.19 0.87 -4.04
N ASN A 137 12.09 1.80 -3.71
CA ASN A 137 13.51 1.48 -3.62
C ASN A 137 13.83 0.50 -2.49
N TYR A 138 13.08 0.54 -1.38
CA TYR A 138 13.19 -0.44 -0.31
C TYR A 138 12.76 -1.85 -0.78
N LEU A 139 11.66 -1.95 -1.54
CA LEU A 139 11.20 -3.22 -2.10
C LEU A 139 12.20 -3.78 -3.13
N LEU A 140 12.77 -2.91 -3.98
CA LEU A 140 13.80 -3.30 -4.94
C LEU A 140 15.05 -3.82 -4.25
N ALA A 141 15.50 -3.18 -3.17
CA ALA A 141 16.67 -3.63 -2.42
C ALA A 141 16.47 -5.03 -1.80
N ILE A 142 15.24 -5.36 -1.37
CA ILE A 142 14.90 -6.71 -0.90
C ILE A 142 14.95 -7.71 -2.06
N ASP A 143 14.32 -7.38 -3.19
CA ASP A 143 14.22 -8.25 -4.35
C ASP A 143 15.59 -8.58 -4.96
N GLU A 144 16.51 -7.63 -4.97
CA GLU A 144 17.89 -7.82 -5.41
C GLU A 144 18.64 -8.83 -4.55
N GLN A 145 18.47 -8.77 -3.23
CA GLN A 145 19.08 -9.76 -2.33
C GLN A 145 18.50 -11.18 -2.59
N VAL A 146 17.23 -11.26 -2.99
CA VAL A 146 16.61 -12.54 -3.42
C VAL A 146 17.24 -13.01 -4.74
N ALA A 147 17.41 -12.11 -5.71
CA ALA A 147 18.01 -12.42 -7.01
C ALA A 147 19.49 -12.83 -6.89
N GLU A 148 20.22 -12.33 -5.91
CA GLU A 148 21.58 -12.73 -5.55
C GLU A 148 21.64 -14.13 -4.88
N GLY A 149 20.49 -14.75 -4.62
CA GLY A 149 20.40 -16.10 -4.06
C GLY A 149 20.52 -16.17 -2.54
N LEU A 150 20.40 -15.04 -1.83
CA LEU A 150 20.43 -15.06 -0.36
C LEU A 150 19.18 -15.73 0.21
N LEU A 151 19.38 -16.51 1.27
CA LEU A 151 18.27 -17.13 1.99
C LEU A 151 17.35 -16.08 2.63
N SER A 152 16.05 -16.29 2.55
CA SER A 152 15.03 -15.38 3.10
C SER A 152 15.27 -15.00 4.56
N ALA A 153 15.71 -15.94 5.40
CA ALA A 153 16.04 -15.69 6.80
C ALA A 153 17.23 -14.71 6.98
N VAL A 154 18.21 -14.74 6.07
CA VAL A 154 19.36 -13.81 6.07
C VAL A 154 18.88 -12.42 5.70
N ILE A 155 18.04 -12.30 4.65
CA ILE A 155 17.46 -11.05 4.20
C ILE A 155 16.59 -10.43 5.31
N GLN A 156 15.70 -11.22 5.92
CA GLN A 156 14.86 -10.76 7.03
C GLN A 156 15.69 -10.19 8.20
N LYS A 157 16.81 -10.84 8.52
CA LYS A 157 17.74 -10.35 9.54
C LYS A 157 18.44 -9.06 9.12
N LYS A 158 18.93 -8.96 7.87
CA LYS A 158 19.58 -7.74 7.33
C LYS A 158 18.61 -6.54 7.36
N PHE A 159 17.37 -6.73 6.92
CA PHE A 159 16.33 -5.70 6.86
C PHE A 159 15.54 -5.53 8.17
N ARG A 160 15.86 -6.31 9.21
CA ARG A 160 15.18 -6.30 10.53
C ARG A 160 13.66 -6.43 10.40
N MET A 161 13.19 -7.33 9.55
CA MET A 161 11.80 -7.54 9.24
C MET A 161 11.33 -8.96 9.58
N LYS A 162 10.02 -9.09 9.81
CA LYS A 162 9.37 -10.40 10.01
C LYS A 162 9.12 -11.08 8.66
N ALA A 163 8.98 -12.42 8.67
CA ALA A 163 8.65 -13.20 7.47
C ALA A 163 7.41 -12.66 6.73
N SER A 164 6.33 -12.35 7.44
CA SER A 164 5.11 -11.79 6.84
C SER A 164 5.31 -10.42 6.18
N ALA A 165 6.28 -9.63 6.66
CA ALA A 165 6.62 -8.36 6.02
C ALA A 165 7.50 -8.56 4.78
N PHE A 166 8.35 -9.58 4.78
CA PHE A 166 9.15 -10.01 3.63
C PHE A 166 8.24 -10.50 2.49
N ASP A 167 7.32 -11.42 2.78
CA ASP A 167 6.38 -11.94 1.79
C ASP A 167 5.52 -10.83 1.19
N ARG A 168 5.04 -9.92 2.05
CA ARG A 168 4.30 -8.73 1.61
C ARG A 168 5.12 -7.84 0.69
N ALA A 169 6.39 -7.61 1.00
CA ALA A 169 7.27 -6.76 0.20
C ALA A 169 7.44 -7.31 -1.22
N LEU A 170 7.75 -8.59 -1.35
CA LEU A 170 7.90 -9.26 -2.64
C LEU A 170 6.58 -9.30 -3.42
N TRP A 171 5.47 -9.59 -2.74
CA TRP A 171 4.16 -9.61 -3.37
C TRP A 171 3.79 -8.23 -3.95
N ILE A 172 3.98 -7.16 -3.18
CA ILE A 172 3.68 -5.78 -3.64
C ILE A 172 4.53 -5.41 -4.85
N LEU A 173 5.82 -5.73 -4.84
CA LEU A 173 6.70 -5.43 -5.97
C LEU A 173 6.29 -6.18 -7.24
N ASN A 174 5.97 -7.47 -7.12
CA ASN A 174 5.51 -8.27 -8.24
C ASN A 174 4.15 -7.79 -8.75
N PHE A 175 3.24 -7.39 -7.86
CA PHE A 175 1.96 -6.80 -8.23
C PHE A 175 2.13 -5.48 -9.01
N ALA A 176 3.04 -4.61 -8.57
CA ALA A 176 3.36 -3.37 -9.28
C ALA A 176 3.99 -3.65 -10.66
N ARG A 177 4.91 -4.62 -10.76
CA ARG A 177 5.53 -5.04 -12.02
C ARG A 177 4.52 -5.61 -13.01
N ASP A 178 3.56 -6.42 -12.53
CA ASP A 178 2.46 -6.92 -13.37
C ASP A 178 1.63 -5.77 -13.91
N ALA A 179 1.21 -4.85 -13.05
CA ALA A 179 0.45 -3.67 -13.46
C ALA A 179 1.22 -2.80 -14.48
N ILE A 180 2.53 -2.60 -14.29
CA ILE A 180 3.40 -1.88 -15.25
C ILE A 180 3.43 -2.60 -16.60
N SER A 181 3.67 -3.91 -16.61
CA SER A 181 3.69 -4.72 -17.84
C SER A 181 2.37 -4.61 -18.62
N ARG A 182 1.24 -4.67 -17.92
CA ARG A 182 -0.11 -4.58 -18.51
C ARG A 182 -0.47 -3.16 -18.99
N SER A 183 0.19 -2.14 -18.45
CA SER A 183 -0.03 -0.74 -18.80
C SER A 183 0.58 -0.34 -20.16
N ALA A 184 1.50 -1.13 -20.68
CA ALA A 184 2.21 -0.82 -21.92
C ALA A 184 1.25 -0.68 -23.10
N VAL A 185 1.36 0.45 -23.81
CA VAL A 185 0.53 0.77 -24.98
C VAL A 185 1.35 1.56 -26.01
N THR A 186 1.22 1.19 -27.29
CA THR A 186 1.81 1.98 -28.39
C THR A 186 0.86 3.12 -28.73
N THR A 187 1.35 4.36 -28.62
CA THR A 187 0.59 5.57 -28.96
C THR A 187 0.56 5.82 -30.46
N GLY A 188 -0.33 6.67 -30.91
CA GLY A 188 -0.45 7.05 -32.33
C GLY A 188 0.82 7.60 -32.96
N ASN A 189 1.79 8.05 -32.17
CA ASN A 189 3.12 8.51 -32.63
C ASN A 189 4.14 7.38 -32.73
N GLY A 190 3.75 6.12 -32.47
CA GLY A 190 4.64 4.96 -32.46
C GLY A 190 5.53 4.86 -31.21
N THR A 191 5.35 5.71 -30.19
CA THR A 191 6.03 5.60 -28.91
C THR A 191 5.29 4.66 -27.97
N VAL A 192 6.01 3.95 -27.11
CA VAL A 192 5.42 3.09 -26.08
C VAL A 192 5.28 3.90 -24.78
N ALA A 193 4.05 4.04 -24.31
CA ALA A 193 3.74 4.57 -22.97
C ALA A 193 3.51 3.41 -22.00
N SER A 194 4.08 3.50 -20.80
CA SER A 194 3.85 2.56 -19.70
C SER A 194 3.93 3.29 -18.36
N LEU A 195 3.35 2.72 -17.33
CA LEU A 195 3.60 3.11 -15.95
C LEU A 195 5.01 2.69 -15.54
N ASN A 196 5.49 3.24 -14.43
CA ASN A 196 6.75 2.89 -13.79
C ASN A 196 6.59 2.75 -12.27
N LEU A 197 7.63 2.25 -11.60
CA LEU A 197 7.57 2.01 -10.16
C LEU A 197 7.31 3.28 -9.35
N VAL A 198 7.71 4.44 -9.86
CA VAL A 198 7.45 5.74 -9.20
C VAL A 198 5.95 6.05 -9.09
N ASP A 199 5.14 5.58 -10.04
CA ASP A 199 3.69 5.77 -10.01
C ASP A 199 3.04 5.09 -8.79
N PHE A 200 3.71 4.10 -8.21
CA PHE A 200 3.26 3.36 -7.01
C PHE A 200 3.88 3.87 -5.71
N GLU A 201 4.85 4.78 -5.76
CA GLU A 201 5.63 5.26 -4.60
C GLU A 201 4.74 5.87 -3.50
N SER A 202 3.70 6.63 -3.88
CA SER A 202 2.79 7.28 -2.94
C SER A 202 1.70 6.36 -2.39
N HIS A 203 1.65 5.10 -2.84
CA HIS A 203 0.55 4.18 -2.56
C HIS A 203 0.86 3.11 -1.51
N GLN A 204 1.98 3.21 -0.77
CA GLN A 204 2.41 2.23 0.22
C GLN A 204 1.27 1.71 1.10
N GLY A 205 0.58 2.59 1.82
CA GLY A 205 -0.47 2.18 2.75
C GLY A 205 -1.70 1.55 2.08
N LYS A 206 -1.97 1.87 0.80
CA LYS A 206 -3.04 1.25 0.01
C LYS A 206 -2.63 -0.14 -0.48
N LEU A 207 -1.39 -0.31 -0.91
CA LEU A 207 -0.83 -1.59 -1.37
C LEU A 207 -0.70 -2.59 -0.21
N GLU A 208 -0.31 -2.13 0.97
CA GLU A 208 -0.29 -2.96 2.18
C GLU A 208 -1.71 -3.43 2.59
N GLU A 209 -2.70 -2.57 2.46
CA GLU A 209 -4.11 -2.92 2.71
C GLU A 209 -4.64 -3.90 1.66
N LEU A 210 -4.26 -3.71 0.40
CA LEU A 210 -4.59 -4.62 -0.69
C LEU A 210 -4.03 -6.02 -0.41
N TYR A 211 -2.75 -6.12 -0.02
CA TYR A 211 -2.12 -7.39 0.31
C TYR A 211 -2.85 -8.14 1.44
N LYS A 212 -3.21 -7.43 2.53
CA LYS A 212 -3.96 -8.03 3.63
C LYS A 212 -5.30 -8.61 3.16
N ALA A 213 -6.01 -7.87 2.34
CA ALA A 213 -7.29 -8.31 1.81
C ALA A 213 -7.14 -9.47 0.81
N PHE A 214 -6.08 -9.45 -0.02
CA PHE A 214 -5.72 -10.54 -0.91
C PHE A 214 -5.48 -11.84 -0.14
N VAL A 215 -4.64 -11.82 0.89
CA VAL A 215 -4.35 -12.99 1.72
C VAL A 215 -5.64 -13.53 2.36
N SER A 216 -6.49 -12.65 2.90
CA SER A 216 -7.76 -13.06 3.50
C SER A 216 -8.73 -13.67 2.48
N ALA A 217 -8.79 -13.13 1.26
CA ALA A 217 -9.65 -13.65 0.20
C ALA A 217 -9.09 -14.99 -0.36
N SER A 218 -7.78 -15.12 -0.50
CA SER A 218 -7.10 -16.32 -1.03
C SER A 218 -7.38 -17.58 -0.22
N VAL A 219 -7.64 -17.44 1.09
CA VAL A 219 -8.02 -18.56 1.97
C VAL A 219 -9.40 -19.12 1.57
N ARG A 220 -10.28 -18.27 1.04
CA ARG A 220 -11.64 -18.67 0.62
C ARG A 220 -11.67 -19.14 -0.83
N SER A 221 -11.18 -18.33 -1.74
CA SER A 221 -11.13 -18.60 -3.17
C SER A 221 -10.03 -17.80 -3.85
N PRO A 222 -9.16 -18.44 -4.66
CA PRO A 222 -8.20 -17.75 -5.51
C PRO A 222 -8.87 -16.78 -6.49
N GLU A 223 -10.05 -17.12 -6.99
CA GLU A 223 -10.85 -16.29 -7.90
C GLU A 223 -11.33 -15.00 -7.22
N GLU A 224 -11.88 -15.11 -6.00
CA GLU A 224 -12.26 -13.94 -5.21
C GLU A 224 -11.07 -13.03 -4.93
N ALA A 225 -9.91 -13.62 -4.59
CA ALA A 225 -8.69 -12.86 -4.35
C ALA A 225 -8.25 -12.10 -5.59
N GLN A 226 -8.34 -12.71 -6.76
CA GLN A 226 -7.96 -12.10 -8.03
C GLN A 226 -8.95 -10.99 -8.43
N ALA A 227 -10.26 -11.23 -8.32
CA ALA A 227 -11.28 -10.21 -8.56
C ALA A 227 -11.09 -9.00 -7.64
N LEU A 228 -10.81 -9.24 -6.36
CA LEU A 228 -10.52 -8.19 -5.38
C LEU A 228 -9.29 -7.36 -5.77
N CYS A 229 -8.21 -8.01 -6.24
CA CYS A 229 -7.00 -7.33 -6.68
C CYS A 229 -7.28 -6.40 -7.86
N GLU A 230 -7.99 -6.86 -8.88
CA GLU A 230 -8.33 -6.05 -10.05
C GLU A 230 -9.19 -4.84 -9.67
N GLN A 231 -10.22 -5.04 -8.87
CA GLN A 231 -11.11 -3.96 -8.44
C GLN A 231 -10.41 -2.90 -7.59
N ARG A 232 -9.53 -3.34 -6.67
CA ARG A 232 -8.75 -2.41 -5.84
C ARG A 232 -7.61 -1.75 -6.61
N LEU A 233 -7.03 -2.40 -7.61
CA LEU A 233 -6.07 -1.79 -8.52
C LEU A 233 -6.73 -0.64 -9.31
N LEU A 234 -7.94 -0.86 -9.84
CA LEU A 234 -8.72 0.19 -10.49
C LEU A 234 -8.92 1.40 -9.56
N ALA A 235 -9.35 1.17 -8.32
CA ALA A 235 -9.54 2.24 -7.33
C ALA A 235 -8.21 2.95 -6.97
N LEU A 236 -7.09 2.23 -6.92
CA LEU A 236 -5.76 2.78 -6.69
C LEU A 236 -5.33 3.70 -7.83
N LEU A 237 -5.53 3.28 -9.10
CA LEU A 237 -5.24 4.10 -10.28
C LEU A 237 -6.06 5.40 -10.33
N LEU A 238 -7.28 5.37 -9.80
CA LEU A 238 -8.18 6.50 -9.66
C LEU A 238 -7.91 7.33 -8.37
N ASN A 239 -6.82 7.05 -7.65
CA ASN A 239 -6.41 7.72 -6.42
C ASN A 239 -7.45 7.71 -5.28
N LYS A 240 -8.36 6.72 -5.24
CA LYS A 240 -9.33 6.59 -4.15
C LYS A 240 -8.64 6.42 -2.79
N SER A 241 -9.30 6.82 -1.72
CA SER A 241 -8.73 6.79 -0.38
C SER A 241 -8.55 5.34 0.13
N LYS A 242 -7.71 5.16 1.16
CA LYS A 242 -7.56 3.85 1.82
C LYS A 242 -8.87 3.34 2.42
N THR A 243 -9.72 4.24 2.89
CA THR A 243 -11.05 3.92 3.42
C THR A 243 -11.98 3.42 2.32
N ASP A 244 -11.92 4.03 1.13
CA ASP A 244 -12.71 3.61 -0.02
C ASP A 244 -12.30 2.20 -0.49
N LEU A 245 -10.99 1.90 -0.49
CA LEU A 245 -10.51 0.57 -0.85
C LEU A 245 -11.09 -0.53 0.06
N ARG A 246 -11.35 -0.24 1.33
CA ARG A 246 -11.95 -1.18 2.28
C ARG A 246 -13.42 -1.51 1.98
N LEU A 247 -14.13 -0.62 1.28
CA LEU A 247 -15.50 -0.85 0.83
C LEU A 247 -15.58 -1.77 -0.39
N ILE A 248 -14.45 -2.03 -1.06
CA ILE A 248 -14.36 -2.88 -2.24
C ILE A 248 -14.13 -4.31 -1.78
N ASP A 249 -15.17 -5.14 -1.89
CA ASP A 249 -15.15 -6.58 -1.70
C ASP A 249 -15.08 -7.32 -3.07
N PRO A 250 -14.90 -8.66 -3.12
CA PRO A 250 -14.81 -9.39 -4.38
C PRO A 250 -16.01 -9.19 -5.33
N ASP A 251 -17.21 -8.95 -4.80
CA ASP A 251 -18.44 -8.80 -5.57
C ASP A 251 -18.80 -7.34 -5.90
N PHE A 252 -17.92 -6.40 -5.53
CA PHE A 252 -18.19 -4.95 -5.62
C PHE A 252 -18.63 -4.52 -7.03
N THR A 253 -17.89 -4.91 -8.06
CA THR A 253 -18.18 -4.52 -9.44
C THR A 253 -19.48 -5.16 -9.93
N GLU A 254 -19.72 -6.41 -9.56
CA GLU A 254 -20.96 -7.11 -9.92
C GLU A 254 -22.18 -6.45 -9.28
N ARG A 255 -22.09 -6.03 -8.03
CA ARG A 255 -23.18 -5.37 -7.31
C ARG A 255 -23.45 -3.95 -7.75
N TYR A 256 -22.41 -3.18 -8.06
CA TYR A 256 -22.53 -1.72 -8.21
C TYR A 256 -22.14 -1.19 -9.59
N MET A 257 -21.46 -1.99 -10.44
CA MET A 257 -20.89 -1.56 -11.71
C MET A 257 -21.25 -2.47 -12.90
N LYS A 258 -22.30 -3.28 -12.82
CA LYS A 258 -22.70 -4.26 -13.87
C LYS A 258 -22.72 -3.71 -15.29
N GLY A 259 -23.13 -2.47 -15.49
CA GLY A 259 -23.23 -1.85 -16.82
C GLY A 259 -21.90 -1.40 -17.44
N LEU A 260 -20.77 -1.57 -16.73
CA LEU A 260 -19.44 -1.20 -17.20
C LEU A 260 -18.57 -2.40 -17.53
N LEU A 261 -18.98 -3.60 -17.12
CA LEU A 261 -18.26 -4.82 -17.47
C LEU A 261 -18.53 -5.16 -18.93
N PRO A 262 -17.48 -5.38 -19.75
CA PRO A 262 -17.67 -5.89 -21.10
C PRO A 262 -18.33 -7.28 -21.03
N GLU A 263 -19.23 -7.58 -21.99
CA GLU A 263 -19.79 -8.92 -22.13
C GLU A 263 -18.65 -9.89 -22.44
N SER A 264 -18.38 -10.80 -21.50
CA SER A 264 -17.31 -11.79 -21.67
C SER A 264 -17.84 -13.03 -22.38
N SER A 265 -17.12 -13.47 -23.40
CA SER A 265 -17.34 -14.76 -24.05
C SER A 265 -16.95 -15.95 -23.16
N ALA A 266 -17.41 -17.15 -23.50
CA ALA A 266 -17.21 -18.41 -22.76
C ALA A 266 -15.81 -18.63 -22.20
N ASP A 267 -15.71 -19.35 -21.09
CA ASP A 267 -14.47 -19.61 -20.37
C ASP A 267 -13.44 -20.31 -21.25
N PRO A 268 -12.23 -19.75 -21.44
CA PRO A 268 -11.19 -20.42 -22.20
C PRO A 268 -10.67 -21.61 -21.40
N GLU A 269 -10.65 -22.76 -22.02
CA GLU A 269 -9.91 -23.91 -21.54
C GLU A 269 -8.51 -23.92 -22.16
N PHE A 270 -7.49 -24.01 -21.32
CA PHE A 270 -6.10 -24.16 -21.80
C PHE A 270 -5.72 -25.63 -21.75
N ALA A 271 -5.35 -26.19 -22.91
CA ALA A 271 -4.78 -27.54 -22.97
C ALA A 271 -3.31 -27.47 -22.53
N ILE A 272 -2.92 -28.33 -21.61
CA ILE A 272 -1.51 -28.49 -21.26
C ILE A 272 -0.83 -29.23 -22.42
N PRO A 273 0.22 -28.65 -23.07
CA PRO A 273 0.92 -29.29 -24.17
C PRO A 273 1.40 -30.70 -23.79
N GLY A 274 1.06 -31.69 -24.62
CA GLY A 274 1.44 -33.10 -24.41
C GLY A 274 0.51 -33.91 -23.47
N THR A 275 -0.61 -33.35 -23.03
CA THR A 275 -1.59 -34.03 -22.18
C THR A 275 -3.02 -33.83 -22.71
N THR A 276 -3.95 -34.66 -22.24
CA THR A 276 -5.40 -34.47 -22.46
C THR A 276 -6.07 -33.60 -21.40
N ILE A 277 -5.28 -33.04 -20.48
CA ILE A 277 -5.77 -32.25 -19.35
C ILE A 277 -6.00 -30.82 -19.83
N LYS A 278 -7.21 -30.32 -19.61
CA LYS A 278 -7.57 -28.92 -19.81
C LYS A 278 -7.66 -28.25 -18.45
N VAL A 279 -6.98 -27.11 -18.33
CA VAL A 279 -7.05 -26.28 -17.13
C VAL A 279 -8.04 -25.13 -17.41
N PRO A 280 -9.04 -24.91 -16.55
CA PRO A 280 -9.90 -23.76 -16.69
C PRO A 280 -9.06 -22.48 -16.58
N GLY A 281 -9.29 -21.55 -17.49
CA GLY A 281 -8.70 -20.20 -17.40
C GLY A 281 -9.41 -19.37 -16.33
N ASP A 282 -9.05 -18.08 -16.27
CA ASP A 282 -9.76 -17.12 -15.43
C ASP A 282 -11.27 -17.15 -15.79
N SER A 283 -12.11 -17.06 -14.78
CA SER A 283 -13.57 -16.97 -15.00
C SER A 283 -13.93 -15.75 -15.85
N ALA A 284 -15.11 -15.80 -16.48
CA ALA A 284 -15.62 -14.70 -17.31
C ALA A 284 -15.61 -13.36 -16.56
N ASN A 285 -15.95 -13.39 -15.26
CA ASN A 285 -15.97 -12.21 -14.40
C ASN A 285 -14.56 -11.64 -14.18
N VAL A 286 -13.59 -12.48 -13.81
CA VAL A 286 -12.20 -12.05 -13.59
C VAL A 286 -11.58 -11.49 -14.87
N ARG A 287 -11.89 -12.07 -16.03
CA ARG A 287 -11.42 -11.55 -17.33
C ARG A 287 -12.00 -10.18 -17.64
N ALA A 288 -13.31 -10.02 -17.48
CA ALA A 288 -13.96 -8.72 -17.68
C ALA A 288 -13.38 -7.63 -16.76
N LEU A 289 -13.09 -7.99 -15.51
CA LEU A 289 -12.41 -7.11 -14.56
C LEU A 289 -10.97 -6.77 -15.01
N LYS A 290 -10.21 -7.75 -15.47
CA LYS A 290 -8.86 -7.54 -16.03
C LYS A 290 -8.88 -6.62 -17.24
N ASP A 291 -9.83 -6.79 -18.15
CA ASP A 291 -9.95 -5.94 -19.34
C ASP A 291 -10.28 -4.50 -18.96
N LEU A 292 -11.19 -4.30 -18.01
CA LEU A 292 -11.51 -2.99 -17.48
C LEU A 292 -10.29 -2.34 -16.81
N THR A 293 -9.57 -3.08 -15.99
CA THR A 293 -8.35 -2.60 -15.31
C THR A 293 -7.22 -2.33 -16.29
N ASN A 294 -7.05 -3.17 -17.32
CA ASN A 294 -6.07 -2.95 -18.40
C ASN A 294 -6.37 -1.67 -19.18
N SER A 295 -7.65 -1.38 -19.46
CA SER A 295 -8.06 -0.12 -20.08
C SER A 295 -7.66 1.08 -19.21
N ALA A 296 -7.90 1.01 -17.90
CA ALA A 296 -7.51 2.06 -16.95
C ALA A 296 -5.98 2.21 -16.85
N LEU A 297 -5.23 1.10 -16.79
CA LEU A 297 -3.76 1.09 -16.74
C LEU A 297 -3.16 1.78 -17.97
N ARG A 298 -3.62 1.43 -19.16
CA ARG A 298 -3.16 2.04 -20.44
C ARG A 298 -3.54 3.52 -20.51
N ALA A 299 -4.75 3.88 -20.13
CA ALA A 299 -5.18 5.28 -20.08
C ALA A 299 -4.32 6.09 -19.10
N LYS A 300 -4.03 5.54 -17.91
CA LYS A 300 -3.16 6.19 -16.93
C LYS A 300 -1.72 6.34 -17.46
N ALA A 301 -1.17 5.32 -18.13
CA ALA A 301 0.14 5.37 -18.76
C ALA A 301 0.24 6.47 -19.83
N VAL A 302 -0.75 6.58 -20.70
CA VAL A 302 -0.83 7.66 -21.68
C VAL A 302 -0.93 9.03 -21.01
N SER A 303 -1.73 9.17 -19.98
CA SER A 303 -1.88 10.44 -19.23
C SER A 303 -0.57 10.86 -18.56
N ASN A 304 0.18 9.92 -17.96
CA ASN A 304 1.45 10.22 -17.31
C ASN A 304 2.57 10.55 -18.32
N ASN A 305 2.49 10.01 -19.55
CA ASN A 305 3.44 10.24 -20.64
C ASN A 305 2.92 11.23 -21.70
N GLY A 306 2.01 12.12 -21.35
CA GLY A 306 1.27 12.99 -22.27
C GLY A 306 2.14 13.85 -23.21
N LEU A 307 3.38 14.18 -22.84
CA LEU A 307 4.33 14.90 -23.70
C LEU A 307 4.83 14.09 -24.89
N LEU A 308 4.76 12.76 -24.80
CA LEU A 308 5.25 11.81 -25.81
C LEU A 308 4.11 11.18 -26.62
N ALA A 309 2.86 11.36 -26.23
CA ALA A 309 1.69 10.79 -26.88
C ALA A 309 1.02 11.79 -27.84
N ALA A 310 0.27 11.29 -28.82
CA ALA A 310 -0.54 12.14 -29.66
C ALA A 310 -1.67 12.81 -28.85
N ALA A 311 -2.01 14.05 -29.16
CA ALA A 311 -3.05 14.79 -28.43
C ALA A 311 -4.39 14.03 -28.37
N LYS A 312 -4.75 13.32 -29.44
CA LYS A 312 -5.97 12.50 -29.51
C LYS A 312 -5.93 11.32 -28.52
N ASP A 313 -4.77 10.69 -28.34
CA ASP A 313 -4.60 9.58 -27.40
C ASP A 313 -4.72 10.08 -25.94
N VAL A 314 -4.15 11.26 -25.67
CA VAL A 314 -4.24 11.91 -24.35
C VAL A 314 -5.68 12.27 -24.01
N GLU A 315 -6.44 12.81 -24.98
CA GLU A 315 -7.86 13.16 -24.82
C GLU A 315 -8.71 11.90 -24.58
N ALA A 316 -8.49 10.82 -25.35
CA ALA A 316 -9.19 9.55 -25.18
C ALA A 316 -8.88 8.91 -23.81
N ALA A 317 -7.62 8.95 -23.38
CA ALA A 317 -7.19 8.47 -22.09
C ALA A 317 -7.83 9.26 -20.94
N ALA A 318 -7.86 10.59 -21.04
CA ALA A 318 -8.49 11.46 -20.04
C ALA A 318 -9.99 11.16 -19.93
N LEU A 319 -10.69 11.00 -21.06
CA LEU A 319 -12.12 10.65 -21.07
C LEU A 319 -12.39 9.29 -20.41
N THR A 320 -11.55 8.31 -20.69
CA THR A 320 -11.63 6.98 -20.08
C THR A 320 -11.48 7.08 -18.55
N MET A 321 -10.46 7.78 -18.07
CA MET A 321 -10.22 7.97 -16.64
C MET A 321 -11.38 8.70 -15.94
N ILE A 322 -11.90 9.76 -16.54
CA ILE A 322 -13.06 10.52 -16.00
C ILE A 322 -14.32 9.64 -15.94
N THR A 323 -14.55 8.81 -16.94
CA THR A 323 -15.71 7.93 -16.99
C THR A 323 -15.65 6.86 -15.90
N LEU A 324 -14.48 6.22 -15.76
CA LEU A 324 -14.24 5.23 -14.72
C LEU A 324 -14.29 5.86 -13.32
N ASP A 325 -13.74 7.04 -13.14
CA ASP A 325 -13.74 7.75 -11.87
C ASP A 325 -15.17 8.03 -11.37
N LYS A 326 -16.02 8.59 -12.24
CA LYS A 326 -17.43 8.83 -11.92
C LYS A 326 -18.19 7.55 -11.58
N ALA A 327 -17.92 6.48 -12.30
CA ALA A 327 -18.58 5.20 -12.07
C ALA A 327 -18.17 4.57 -10.74
N VAL A 328 -16.86 4.58 -10.43
CA VAL A 328 -16.33 4.08 -9.17
C VAL A 328 -16.82 4.93 -7.99
N ASP A 329 -16.88 6.25 -8.12
CA ASP A 329 -17.41 7.13 -7.07
C ASP A 329 -18.89 6.86 -6.76
N LYS A 330 -19.69 6.66 -7.79
CA LYS A 330 -21.08 6.26 -7.61
C LYS A 330 -21.20 4.93 -6.89
N ALA A 331 -20.41 3.94 -7.31
CA ALA A 331 -20.37 2.61 -6.70
C ALA A 331 -19.93 2.66 -5.22
N LEU A 332 -18.85 3.40 -4.91
CA LEU A 332 -18.36 3.61 -3.55
C LEU A 332 -19.40 4.30 -2.66
N THR A 333 -20.13 5.27 -3.21
CA THR A 333 -21.22 5.94 -2.49
C THR A 333 -22.31 4.95 -2.08
N HIS A 334 -22.70 4.04 -2.98
CA HIS A 334 -23.69 3.00 -2.70
C HIS A 334 -23.16 1.99 -1.68
N ALA A 335 -21.95 1.49 -1.87
CA ALA A 335 -21.29 0.55 -0.96
C ALA A 335 -21.16 1.15 0.45
N GLY A 336 -20.73 2.41 0.57
CA GLY A 336 -20.61 3.10 1.86
C GLY A 336 -21.96 3.33 2.57
N ARG A 337 -23.04 3.54 1.83
CA ARG A 337 -24.40 3.58 2.41
C ARG A 337 -24.81 2.21 2.94
N GLN A 338 -24.58 1.16 2.18
CA GLN A 338 -24.90 -0.20 2.59
C GLN A 338 -24.08 -0.64 3.80
N ALA A 339 -22.78 -0.37 3.80
CA ALA A 339 -21.90 -0.67 4.94
C ALA A 339 -22.39 0.01 6.23
N ARG A 340 -22.74 1.31 6.16
CA ARG A 340 -23.30 2.05 7.31
C ARG A 340 -24.65 1.49 7.77
N MET A 341 -25.51 1.07 6.85
CA MET A 341 -26.77 0.43 7.22
C MET A 341 -26.53 -0.91 7.93
N GLN A 342 -25.62 -1.72 7.41
CA GLN A 342 -25.26 -3.01 8.02
C GLN A 342 -24.62 -2.81 9.38
N GLN A 343 -23.68 -1.86 9.51
CA GLN A 343 -23.05 -1.53 10.79
C GLN A 343 -24.07 -1.08 11.85
N ARG A 344 -25.09 -0.29 11.44
CA ARG A 344 -26.18 0.11 12.37
C ARG A 344 -27.04 -1.08 12.80
N LYS A 345 -27.27 -2.07 11.92
CA LYS A 345 -28.01 -3.28 12.28
C LYS A 345 -27.27 -4.14 13.30
N VAL A 346 -25.95 -4.24 13.16
CA VAL A 346 -25.10 -5.07 14.04
C VAL A 346 -24.78 -4.33 15.34
N ALA A 347 -24.55 -3.03 15.30
CA ALA A 347 -24.14 -2.22 16.48
C ALA A 347 -25.13 -2.28 17.64
N ALA A 348 -26.44 -2.47 17.39
CA ALA A 348 -27.41 -2.63 18.45
C ALA A 348 -27.23 -3.96 19.20
N ALA A 349 -27.01 -5.04 18.45
CA ALA A 349 -26.78 -6.37 19.01
C ALA A 349 -25.43 -6.43 19.76
N GLU A 350 -24.36 -5.86 19.19
CA GLU A 350 -23.04 -5.77 19.83
C GLU A 350 -23.12 -5.02 21.16
N ARG A 351 -23.79 -3.86 21.21
CA ARG A 351 -23.95 -3.11 22.45
C ARG A 351 -24.73 -3.85 23.52
N ILE A 352 -25.70 -4.68 23.13
CA ILE A 352 -26.41 -5.54 24.09
C ILE A 352 -25.48 -6.64 24.60
N SER A 353 -24.65 -7.22 23.70
CA SER A 353 -23.64 -8.22 24.08
C SER A 353 -22.62 -7.65 25.05
N ASP A 354 -22.06 -6.45 24.76
CA ASP A 354 -21.12 -5.75 25.63
C ASP A 354 -21.74 -5.48 27.02
N ALA A 355 -23.02 -5.08 27.06
CA ALA A 355 -23.72 -4.87 28.33
C ALA A 355 -23.94 -6.17 29.13
N CYS A 356 -24.07 -7.32 28.44
CA CYS A 356 -24.11 -8.63 29.11
C CYS A 356 -22.75 -8.98 29.74
N GLU A 357 -21.64 -8.73 29.02
CA GLU A 357 -20.29 -8.93 29.55
C GLU A 357 -20.02 -8.04 30.76
N ASP A 358 -20.42 -6.76 30.72
CA ASP A 358 -20.33 -5.84 31.86
C ASP A 358 -21.16 -6.32 33.06
N LEU A 359 -22.34 -6.90 32.83
CA LEU A 359 -23.15 -7.51 33.87
C LEU A 359 -22.49 -8.74 34.49
N ASP A 360 -21.86 -9.59 33.70
CA ASP A 360 -21.12 -10.75 34.18
C ASP A 360 -19.93 -10.33 35.09
N LEU A 361 -19.22 -9.27 34.70
CA LEU A 361 -18.17 -8.68 35.52
C LEU A 361 -18.74 -8.12 36.85
N ALA A 362 -19.89 -7.45 36.82
CA ALA A 362 -20.55 -6.92 38.01
C ALA A 362 -21.00 -8.04 38.96
N ILE A 363 -21.46 -9.20 38.44
CA ILE A 363 -21.78 -10.39 39.23
C ILE A 363 -20.56 -10.85 40.03
N ASP A 364 -19.41 -10.94 39.40
CA ASP A 364 -18.15 -11.34 40.04
C ASP A 364 -17.73 -10.33 41.13
N GLU A 365 -17.89 -9.03 40.88
CA GLU A 365 -17.57 -7.98 41.84
C GLU A 365 -18.51 -8.01 43.08
N VAL A 366 -19.80 -8.18 42.84
CA VAL A 366 -20.78 -8.35 43.92
C VAL A 366 -20.48 -9.59 44.76
N ALA A 367 -20.11 -10.70 44.12
CA ALA A 367 -19.73 -11.93 44.83
C ALA A 367 -18.49 -11.72 45.73
N ARG A 368 -17.47 -11.01 45.21
CA ARG A 368 -16.25 -10.66 45.96
C ARG A 368 -16.57 -9.71 47.14
N ALA A 369 -17.36 -8.66 46.89
CA ALA A 369 -17.75 -7.71 47.97
C ALA A 369 -18.49 -8.39 49.10
N ARG A 370 -19.38 -9.35 48.82
CA ARG A 370 -20.07 -10.17 49.84
C ARG A 370 -19.09 -11.04 50.63
N ALA A 371 -18.10 -11.64 49.95
CA ALA A 371 -17.11 -12.51 50.62
C ALA A 371 -16.22 -11.74 51.61
N VAL A 372 -15.98 -10.44 51.40
CA VAL A 372 -15.11 -9.58 52.23
C VAL A 372 -15.92 -8.73 53.22
N SER A 373 -17.22 -8.92 53.32
CA SER A 373 -18.14 -8.12 54.16
C SER A 373 -18.13 -6.61 53.86
N GLN A 374 -17.83 -6.23 52.64
CA GLN A 374 -17.84 -4.85 52.15
C GLN A 374 -19.04 -4.58 51.22
N PHE A 375 -20.07 -5.37 51.32
CA PHE A 375 -21.28 -5.24 50.51
C PHE A 375 -22.12 -4.05 50.99
N ALA A 376 -22.44 -3.12 50.10
CA ALA A 376 -23.32 -1.98 50.30
C ALA A 376 -24.70 -2.23 49.64
N PRO A 377 -25.72 -2.66 50.43
CA PRO A 377 -27.01 -3.08 49.86
C PRO A 377 -27.73 -1.94 49.13
N ASP A 378 -27.68 -0.73 49.68
CA ASP A 378 -28.42 0.42 49.16
C ASP A 378 -27.91 0.89 47.79
N ASP A 379 -26.57 0.90 47.60
CA ASP A 379 -25.94 1.27 46.32
C ASP A 379 -26.26 0.24 45.21
N ILE A 380 -26.30 -1.04 45.58
CA ILE A 380 -26.63 -2.12 44.64
C ILE A 380 -28.13 -2.08 44.29
N ASP A 381 -29.02 -1.75 45.22
CA ASP A 381 -30.45 -1.63 44.96
C ASP A 381 -30.73 -0.48 43.98
N GLU A 382 -30.05 0.67 44.15
CA GLU A 382 -30.17 1.81 43.24
C GLU A 382 -29.68 1.44 41.81
N ALA A 383 -28.55 0.72 41.70
CA ALA A 383 -28.02 0.25 40.42
C ALA A 383 -28.97 -0.73 39.73
N LEU A 384 -29.56 -1.68 40.45
CA LEU A 384 -30.56 -2.63 39.95
C LEU A 384 -31.84 -1.94 39.46
N LEU A 385 -32.31 -0.90 40.16
CA LEU A 385 -33.44 -0.08 39.71
C LEU A 385 -33.10 0.71 38.41
N GLY A 386 -31.84 1.15 38.26
CA GLY A 386 -31.33 1.76 37.07
C GLY A 386 -31.33 0.78 35.86
N LEU A 387 -30.85 -0.44 36.08
CA LEU A 387 -30.85 -1.52 35.07
C LEU A 387 -32.30 -1.86 34.63
N LYS A 388 -33.20 -2.01 35.64
CA LYS A 388 -34.63 -2.26 35.34
C LYS A 388 -35.22 -1.21 34.40
N LYS A 389 -35.00 0.10 34.69
CA LYS A 389 -35.50 1.21 33.87
C LYS A 389 -34.93 1.14 32.44
N SER A 390 -33.67 0.71 32.28
CA SER A 390 -33.04 0.57 30.98
C SER A 390 -33.63 -0.60 30.17
N LEU A 391 -33.88 -1.73 30.82
CA LEU A 391 -34.57 -2.89 30.24
C LEU A 391 -36.02 -2.58 29.85
N GLU A 392 -36.77 -1.84 30.67
CA GLU A 392 -38.12 -1.38 30.35
C GLU A 392 -38.16 -0.51 29.06
N LYS A 393 -37.19 0.42 28.94
CA LYS A 393 -37.06 1.25 27.72
C LYS A 393 -36.72 0.38 26.49
N LEU A 394 -35.79 -0.55 26.63
CA LEU A 394 -35.42 -1.47 25.55
C LEU A 394 -36.61 -2.34 25.13
N GLY A 395 -37.35 -2.91 26.10
CA GLY A 395 -38.55 -3.70 25.86
C GLY A 395 -39.62 -2.93 25.12
N ALA A 396 -39.84 -1.65 25.50
CA ALA A 396 -40.79 -0.78 24.80
C ALA A 396 -40.42 -0.50 23.31
N ILE A 397 -39.12 -0.44 23.00
CA ILE A 397 -38.63 -0.26 21.62
C ILE A 397 -38.79 -1.55 20.83
N VAL A 398 -38.39 -2.69 21.40
CA VAL A 398 -38.49 -4.02 20.76
C VAL A 398 -39.96 -4.35 20.45
N ALA A 399 -40.87 -4.07 21.36
CA ALA A 399 -42.31 -4.32 21.20
C ALA A 399 -42.93 -3.49 20.04
N ARG A 400 -42.40 -2.30 19.71
CA ARG A 400 -42.85 -1.47 18.59
C ARG A 400 -42.35 -1.98 17.21
N GLY A 401 -41.31 -2.82 17.17
CA GLY A 401 -40.66 -3.27 15.95
C GLY A 401 -41.40 -4.37 15.20
N GLY A 402 -42.51 -4.92 15.70
CA GLY A 402 -43.30 -5.95 15.07
C GLY A 402 -42.76 -7.38 15.14
N ASP A 403 -41.57 -7.61 15.65
CA ASP A 403 -40.91 -8.92 15.83
C ASP A 403 -41.23 -9.55 17.22
N SER A 404 -42.49 -9.44 17.63
CA SER A 404 -42.96 -9.90 18.96
C SER A 404 -42.91 -11.42 19.16
N ALA A 405 -42.52 -12.20 18.17
CA ALA A 405 -42.46 -13.66 18.22
C ALA A 405 -41.05 -14.25 18.51
N SER A 406 -40.02 -13.43 18.66
CA SER A 406 -38.66 -13.95 19.02
C SER A 406 -38.55 -14.22 20.51
N ASP A 407 -37.79 -15.26 20.91
CA ASP A 407 -37.60 -15.67 22.30
C ASP A 407 -37.08 -14.51 23.19
N GLY A 408 -36.16 -13.67 22.64
CA GLY A 408 -35.62 -12.49 23.33
C GLY A 408 -36.69 -11.41 23.54
N ALA A 409 -37.57 -11.18 22.57
CA ALA A 409 -38.66 -10.22 22.71
C ALA A 409 -39.71 -10.68 23.76
N MET A 410 -40.04 -11.97 23.76
CA MET A 410 -40.92 -12.56 24.77
C MET A 410 -40.29 -12.50 26.15
N TRP A 411 -39.02 -12.80 26.27
CA TRP A 411 -38.30 -12.72 27.56
C TRP A 411 -38.31 -11.30 28.12
N ILE A 412 -37.95 -10.29 27.34
CA ILE A 412 -37.90 -8.91 27.83
C ILE A 412 -39.28 -8.38 28.21
N ALA A 413 -40.30 -8.76 27.44
CA ALA A 413 -41.70 -8.42 27.77
C ALA A 413 -42.12 -9.05 29.11
N ALA A 414 -41.76 -10.30 29.37
CA ALA A 414 -42.03 -10.97 30.63
C ALA A 414 -41.30 -10.32 31.83
N VAL A 415 -40.02 -9.98 31.66
CA VAL A 415 -39.20 -9.31 32.70
C VAL A 415 -39.74 -7.91 33.04
N CYS A 416 -40.18 -7.15 32.02
CA CYS A 416 -40.77 -5.83 32.24
C CYS A 416 -42.19 -5.86 32.80
N SER A 417 -42.89 -7.02 32.72
CA SER A 417 -44.27 -7.19 33.19
C SER A 417 -44.36 -7.69 34.64
N ILE A 418 -43.23 -7.97 35.30
CA ILE A 418 -43.20 -8.43 36.69
C ILE A 418 -43.61 -7.26 37.59
N PRO A 419 -44.76 -7.32 38.34
CA PRO A 419 -45.11 -6.30 39.30
C PRO A 419 -44.03 -6.25 40.36
N SER A 420 -43.63 -5.03 40.75
CA SER A 420 -42.76 -4.83 41.93
C SER A 420 -43.38 -5.61 43.08
N ALA A 421 -42.64 -6.63 43.57
CA ALA A 421 -43.10 -7.36 44.75
C ALA A 421 -43.38 -6.33 45.87
N GLN A 422 -44.60 -6.30 46.31
CA GLN A 422 -45.00 -5.52 47.48
C GLN A 422 -44.10 -5.95 48.63
N ARG A 423 -43.36 -5.00 49.23
CA ARG A 423 -42.70 -5.16 50.51
C ARG A 423 -43.74 -5.33 51.63
#